data_db56748cadb75cf307ec46cfaff7b1c0
#
_entry.id   db56748cadb75cf307ec46cfaff7b1c0
#
_cell.length_a   1.000
_cell.length_b   1.000
_cell.length_c   1.000
_cell.angle_alpha   90.00
_cell.angle_beta   90.00
_cell.angle_gamma   90.00
#
_symmetry.space_group_name_H-M   'P 1'
#
loop_
_entity.id
_entity.type
_entity.pdbx_description
1 polymer ?
#
loop_
_entity_poly.entity_id
_entity_poly.type
_entity_poly.pdbx_seq_one_letter_code
_entity_poly.pdbx_strand_id
1 'polypeptide(L)'
;MLGALPGCGGAIIVVTQYIQGRISFGSLVAVLTATMGDAAFLLLASEPMTGAFIFLLGGTVGMISGYIVDLIHSTDYLQNESKIDLQFEKLEKTFVSKFNLFWCVIFFPGFIIGLLVAFQVDVDAMLNLPKELSLVFIIGSIGAFLSIFMWALNPLSDFQCSTDRSRNYVSRVIDTTNFVTTWVICGFLIFEIFMFFTAIDMKSVFSVWLPFVPLIAILFGFLPGCGPQIIVTTFYLNGYIPLSAEMGNAISNDGDALFPAIALAPKAAIVATLYSAIPAVIVAYGYMYLFE
;
A
#
# COMPACT_ATOMS: atom_id res chain seq x y z
N MET A 1 -13.06 -5.41 6.69
CA MET A 1 -13.75 -4.59 5.68
C MET A 1 -12.88 -3.48 5.11
N LEU A 2 -12.15 -2.68 5.89
CA LEU A 2 -11.30 -1.59 5.37
C LEU A 2 -10.16 -2.08 4.46
N GLY A 3 -9.59 -3.25 4.71
CA GLY A 3 -8.55 -3.85 3.86
C GLY A 3 -9.05 -4.28 2.48
N ALA A 4 -10.32 -4.63 2.35
CA ALA A 4 -10.92 -5.01 1.07
C ALA A 4 -11.37 -3.82 0.20
N LEU A 5 -11.05 -2.58 0.58
CA LEU A 5 -11.26 -1.43 -0.29
C LEU A 5 -10.12 -1.35 -1.31
N PRO A 6 -10.42 -1.01 -2.58
CA PRO A 6 -9.38 -0.78 -3.59
C PRO A 6 -8.45 0.36 -3.15
N GLY A 7 -7.15 0.13 -3.29
CA GLY A 7 -6.12 1.05 -2.81
C GLY A 7 -5.72 0.84 -1.34
N CYS A 8 -4.61 1.44 -0.94
CA CYS A 8 -3.98 1.20 0.37
C CYS A 8 -4.54 2.06 1.52
N GLY A 9 -5.44 3.02 1.25
CA GLY A 9 -5.93 3.96 2.25
C GLY A 9 -6.59 3.31 3.46
N GLY A 10 -7.42 2.29 3.25
CA GLY A 10 -8.07 1.53 4.32
C GLY A 10 -7.07 0.79 5.21
N ALA A 11 -6.05 0.19 4.61
CA ALA A 11 -4.99 -0.52 5.32
C ALA A 11 -4.14 0.44 6.16
N ILE A 12 -3.76 1.60 5.63
CA ILE A 12 -3.01 2.63 6.35
C ILE A 12 -3.76 3.10 7.61
N ILE A 13 -5.08 3.31 7.52
CA ILE A 13 -5.92 3.67 8.68
C ILE A 13 -5.84 2.58 9.75
N VAL A 14 -5.93 1.30 9.38
CA VAL A 14 -5.89 0.19 10.34
C VAL A 14 -4.50 0.05 10.95
N VAL A 15 -3.42 0.14 10.17
CA VAL A 15 -2.04 0.18 10.67
C VAL A 15 -1.88 1.28 11.72
N THR A 16 -2.36 2.48 11.42
CA THR A 16 -2.30 3.62 12.36
C THR A 16 -3.07 3.33 13.66
N GLN A 17 -4.25 2.73 13.59
CA GLN A 17 -5.03 2.38 14.77
C GLN A 17 -4.38 1.27 15.60
N TYR A 18 -3.71 0.31 14.96
CA TYR A 18 -2.94 -0.72 15.65
C TYR A 18 -1.77 -0.09 16.45
N ILE A 19 -1.00 0.79 15.82
CA ILE A 19 0.12 1.49 16.46
C ILE A 19 -0.38 2.34 17.66
N GLN A 20 -1.60 2.87 17.59
CA GLN A 20 -2.25 3.60 18.68
C GLN A 20 -2.78 2.68 19.79
N GLY A 21 -2.66 1.36 19.66
CA GLY A 21 -3.17 0.40 20.65
C GLY A 21 -4.71 0.31 20.70
N ARG A 22 -5.39 0.64 19.58
CA ARG A 22 -6.87 0.65 19.52
C ARG A 22 -7.47 -0.62 18.96
N ILE A 23 -6.69 -1.39 18.23
CA ILE A 23 -7.13 -2.66 17.61
C ILE A 23 -6.08 -3.74 17.84
N SER A 24 -6.50 -5.00 17.71
CA SER A 24 -5.66 -6.18 17.94
C SER A 24 -4.64 -6.41 16.83
N PHE A 25 -3.62 -7.23 17.13
CA PHE A 25 -2.64 -7.69 16.13
C PHE A 25 -3.30 -8.52 15.02
N GLY A 26 -4.30 -9.36 15.34
CA GLY A 26 -5.07 -10.08 14.33
C GLY A 26 -5.84 -9.14 13.39
N SER A 27 -6.31 -7.98 13.87
CA SER A 27 -6.92 -6.98 12.99
C SER A 27 -5.91 -6.37 12.01
N LEU A 28 -4.64 -6.20 12.42
CA LEU A 28 -3.55 -5.78 11.54
C LEU A 28 -3.29 -6.84 10.47
N VAL A 29 -3.13 -8.11 10.86
CA VAL A 29 -2.94 -9.24 9.93
C VAL A 29 -4.12 -9.35 8.98
N ALA A 30 -5.36 -9.24 9.48
CA ALA A 30 -6.57 -9.30 8.66
C ALA A 30 -6.57 -8.25 7.54
N VAL A 31 -6.18 -7.02 7.85
CA VAL A 31 -6.21 -5.96 6.86
C VAL A 31 -5.08 -6.08 5.85
N LEU A 32 -3.87 -6.44 6.28
CA LEU A 32 -2.74 -6.66 5.37
C LEU A 32 -3.03 -7.84 4.42
N THR A 33 -3.54 -8.95 4.93
CA THR A 33 -3.95 -10.11 4.11
C THR A 33 -5.08 -9.79 3.11
N ALA A 34 -5.99 -8.87 3.45
CA ALA A 34 -7.13 -8.51 2.61
C ALA A 34 -6.83 -7.38 1.61
N THR A 35 -5.69 -6.69 1.75
CA THR A 35 -5.35 -5.52 0.95
C THR A 35 -4.75 -5.94 -0.38
N MET A 36 -5.35 -5.47 -1.46
CA MET A 36 -4.85 -5.69 -2.83
C MET A 36 -4.10 -4.48 -3.39
N GLY A 37 -4.02 -3.38 -2.66
CA GLY A 37 -3.34 -2.17 -3.10
C GLY A 37 -3.91 -1.56 -4.38
N ASP A 38 -3.07 -0.86 -5.13
CA ASP A 38 -3.47 -0.16 -6.36
C ASP A 38 -3.64 -1.10 -7.56
N ALA A 39 -3.04 -2.30 -7.53
CA ALA A 39 -3.26 -3.32 -8.56
C ALA A 39 -4.74 -3.76 -8.64
N ALA A 40 -5.49 -3.55 -7.56
CA ALA A 40 -6.93 -3.74 -7.54
C ALA A 40 -7.67 -2.94 -8.61
N PHE A 41 -7.28 -1.68 -8.83
CA PHE A 41 -7.88 -0.84 -9.86
C PHE A 41 -7.57 -1.37 -11.26
N LEU A 42 -6.31 -1.78 -11.49
CA LEU A 42 -5.89 -2.37 -12.76
C LEU A 42 -6.69 -3.64 -13.07
N LEU A 43 -6.80 -4.55 -12.09
CA LEU A 43 -7.50 -5.81 -12.27
C LEU A 43 -9.02 -5.60 -12.47
N LEU A 44 -9.65 -4.73 -11.66
CA LEU A 44 -11.07 -4.41 -11.81
C LEU A 44 -11.39 -3.71 -13.12
N ALA A 45 -10.49 -2.86 -13.63
CA ALA A 45 -10.69 -2.19 -14.91
C ALA A 45 -10.53 -3.15 -16.11
N SER A 46 -9.62 -4.14 -16.01
CA SER A 46 -9.32 -5.09 -17.09
C SER A 46 -10.22 -6.33 -17.04
N GLU A 47 -10.37 -6.93 -15.87
CA GLU A 47 -11.16 -8.14 -15.62
C GLU A 47 -12.04 -7.99 -14.38
N PRO A 48 -13.21 -7.30 -14.46
CA PRO A 48 -14.02 -6.97 -13.29
C PRO A 48 -14.53 -8.18 -12.51
N MET A 49 -14.81 -9.29 -13.18
CA MET A 49 -15.29 -10.51 -12.51
C MET A 49 -14.17 -11.19 -11.71
N THR A 50 -12.99 -11.32 -12.31
CA THR A 50 -11.79 -11.87 -11.63
C THR A 50 -11.38 -10.95 -10.48
N GLY A 51 -11.37 -9.64 -10.70
CA GLY A 51 -11.09 -8.66 -9.66
C GLY A 51 -12.04 -8.75 -8.48
N ALA A 52 -13.36 -8.79 -8.74
CA ALA A 52 -14.36 -8.95 -7.68
C ALA A 52 -14.21 -10.28 -6.92
N PHE A 53 -13.90 -11.37 -7.63
CA PHE A 53 -13.63 -12.68 -7.01
C PHE A 53 -12.43 -12.62 -6.06
N ILE A 54 -11.30 -12.07 -6.50
CA ILE A 54 -10.08 -11.95 -5.68
C ILE A 54 -10.32 -11.03 -4.47
N PHE A 55 -11.09 -9.95 -4.64
CA PHE A 55 -11.51 -9.08 -3.53
C PHE A 55 -12.29 -9.81 -2.46
N LEU A 56 -13.32 -10.54 -2.86
CA LEU A 56 -14.14 -11.32 -1.94
C LEU A 56 -13.30 -12.41 -1.25
N LEU A 57 -12.44 -13.07 -2.00
CA LEU A 57 -11.54 -14.07 -1.49
C LEU A 57 -10.56 -13.49 -0.47
N GLY A 58 -9.83 -12.41 -0.82
CA GLY A 58 -8.89 -11.73 0.06
C GLY A 58 -9.58 -11.23 1.34
N GLY A 59 -10.77 -10.64 1.21
CA GLY A 59 -11.57 -10.19 2.35
C GLY A 59 -11.95 -11.33 3.30
N THR A 60 -12.41 -12.47 2.76
CA THR A 60 -12.80 -13.64 3.57
C THR A 60 -11.58 -14.31 4.22
N VAL A 61 -10.51 -14.50 3.45
CA VAL A 61 -9.25 -15.07 3.94
C VAL A 61 -8.63 -14.18 5.01
N GLY A 62 -8.60 -12.87 4.79
CA GLY A 62 -8.10 -11.91 5.78
C GLY A 62 -8.89 -11.93 7.08
N MET A 63 -10.23 -11.99 7.04
CA MET A 63 -11.05 -12.10 8.25
C MET A 63 -10.76 -13.41 9.03
N ILE A 64 -10.66 -14.53 8.34
CA ILE A 64 -10.36 -15.83 8.94
C ILE A 64 -8.96 -15.81 9.57
N SER A 65 -7.97 -15.32 8.82
CA SER A 65 -6.58 -15.27 9.28
C SER A 65 -6.43 -14.37 10.51
N GLY A 66 -7.03 -13.18 10.49
CA GLY A 66 -7.01 -12.28 11.64
C GLY A 66 -7.68 -12.86 12.87
N TYR A 67 -8.82 -13.54 12.70
CA TYR A 67 -9.50 -14.22 13.80
C TYR A 67 -8.63 -15.34 14.40
N ILE A 68 -7.98 -16.15 13.57
CA ILE A 68 -7.08 -17.21 14.03
C ILE A 68 -5.88 -16.60 14.78
N VAL A 69 -5.32 -15.51 14.28
CA VAL A 69 -4.18 -14.83 14.92
C VAL A 69 -4.59 -14.26 16.28
N ASP A 70 -5.78 -13.68 16.43
CA ASP A 70 -6.29 -13.19 17.72
C ASP A 70 -6.60 -14.32 18.72
N LEU A 71 -6.86 -15.55 18.24
CA LEU A 71 -6.98 -16.71 19.10
C LEU A 71 -5.63 -17.22 19.63
N ILE A 72 -4.56 -17.04 18.84
CA ILE A 72 -3.21 -17.52 19.18
C ILE A 72 -2.47 -16.49 20.05
N HIS A 73 -2.65 -15.21 19.73
CA HIS A 73 -1.97 -14.10 20.38
C HIS A 73 -2.94 -13.24 21.17
N SER A 74 -2.45 -12.63 22.25
CA SER A 74 -3.23 -11.62 22.98
C SER A 74 -3.46 -10.38 22.12
N THR A 75 -4.54 -9.64 22.41
CA THR A 75 -4.90 -8.41 21.68
C THR A 75 -3.77 -7.37 21.64
N ASP A 76 -2.93 -7.32 22.69
CA ASP A 76 -1.84 -6.36 22.86
C ASP A 76 -0.49 -6.88 22.34
N TYR A 77 -0.49 -7.98 21.57
CA TYR A 77 0.74 -8.58 21.03
C TYR A 77 1.52 -7.58 20.18
N LEU A 78 2.79 -7.39 20.49
CA LEU A 78 3.75 -6.45 19.86
C LEU A 78 3.35 -4.95 19.93
N GLN A 79 2.28 -4.57 20.63
CA GLN A 79 1.87 -3.15 20.76
C GLN A 79 2.80 -2.34 21.66
N ASN A 80 3.36 -2.95 22.71
CA ASN A 80 4.20 -2.24 23.68
C ASN A 80 5.56 -1.79 23.11
N GLU A 81 6.01 -2.39 22.03
CA GLU A 81 7.26 -1.99 21.35
C GLU A 81 7.08 -0.77 20.43
N SER A 82 5.84 -0.46 20.04
CA SER A 82 5.49 0.66 19.16
C SER A 82 5.25 1.98 19.90
N LYS A 83 5.25 1.98 21.24
CA LYS A 83 5.23 3.21 22.04
C LYS A 83 6.61 3.87 22.04
N ILE A 84 6.97 4.43 20.88
CA ILE A 84 8.13 5.30 20.79
C ILE A 84 7.75 6.59 21.48
N ASP A 85 8.32 6.82 22.68
CA ASP A 85 8.22 8.07 23.42
C ASP A 85 9.10 9.13 22.70
N LEU A 86 8.64 9.57 21.55
CA LEU A 86 9.30 10.62 20.79
C LEU A 86 8.92 11.97 21.41
N GLN A 87 9.63 12.34 22.49
CA GLN A 87 9.66 13.72 22.95
C GLN A 87 10.51 14.54 21.97
N PHE A 88 9.85 15.12 20.98
CA PHE A 88 10.48 16.07 20.09
C PHE A 88 9.94 17.48 20.32
N GLU A 89 10.88 18.41 20.44
CA GLU A 89 10.67 19.85 20.64
C GLU A 89 9.80 20.42 19.50
N LYS A 90 8.82 21.26 19.88
CA LYS A 90 7.91 21.95 18.97
C LYS A 90 8.69 22.91 18.05
N LEU A 91 9.06 22.50 16.86
CA LEU A 91 9.49 23.43 15.82
C LEU A 91 8.33 24.33 15.38
N GLU A 92 8.61 25.58 15.09
CA GLU A 92 7.63 26.66 14.98
C GLU A 92 6.46 26.36 14.03
N LYS A 93 5.27 26.31 14.60
CA LYS A 93 3.98 26.04 13.96
C LYS A 93 3.59 27.00 12.83
N THR A 94 4.27 28.13 12.68
CA THR A 94 3.81 29.25 11.83
C THR A 94 4.20 29.13 10.36
N PHE A 95 5.32 28.48 10.06
CA PHE A 95 5.81 28.39 8.68
C PHE A 95 5.06 27.34 7.86
N VAL A 96 4.84 26.18 8.42
CA VAL A 96 4.12 25.05 7.77
C VAL A 96 2.67 25.40 7.48
N SER A 97 2.01 26.18 8.35
CA SER A 97 0.62 26.61 8.16
C SER A 97 0.37 27.41 6.88
N LYS A 98 1.36 28.14 6.37
CA LYS A 98 1.24 28.91 5.13
C LYS A 98 1.19 28.01 3.88
N PHE A 99 1.82 26.85 3.93
CA PHE A 99 1.82 25.88 2.82
C PHE A 99 0.54 25.04 2.77
N ASN A 100 -0.23 25.00 3.84
CA ASN A 100 -1.48 24.20 3.90
C ASN A 100 -2.49 24.64 2.84
N LEU A 101 -2.62 25.95 2.59
CA LEU A 101 -3.52 26.46 1.57
C LEU A 101 -3.04 26.05 0.16
N PHE A 102 -1.73 26.19 -0.11
CA PHE A 102 -1.15 25.80 -1.39
C PHE A 102 -1.27 24.28 -1.61
N TRP A 103 -1.05 23.50 -0.56
CA TRP A 103 -1.27 22.05 -0.58
C TRP A 103 -2.71 21.70 -0.96
N CYS A 104 -3.71 22.32 -0.35
CA CYS A 104 -5.12 22.09 -0.68
C CYS A 104 -5.44 22.42 -2.15
N VAL A 105 -4.86 23.48 -2.69
CA VAL A 105 -5.05 23.88 -4.10
C VAL A 105 -4.50 22.84 -5.07
N ILE A 106 -3.39 22.18 -4.74
CA ILE A 106 -2.81 21.11 -5.57
C ILE A 106 -3.53 19.77 -5.32
N PHE A 107 -3.91 19.50 -4.09
CA PHE A 107 -4.57 18.25 -3.71
C PHE A 107 -5.88 18.04 -4.46
N PHE A 108 -6.73 19.06 -4.60
CA PHE A 108 -8.02 18.89 -5.23
C PHE A 108 -7.94 18.42 -6.70
N PRO A 109 -7.21 19.10 -7.60
CA PRO A 109 -7.03 18.60 -8.95
C PRO A 109 -6.23 17.29 -9.00
N GLY A 110 -5.23 17.14 -8.14
CA GLY A 110 -4.44 15.91 -8.03
C GLY A 110 -5.27 14.70 -7.63
N PHE A 111 -6.22 14.87 -6.71
CA PHE A 111 -7.15 13.81 -6.29
C PHE A 111 -8.07 13.38 -7.45
N ILE A 112 -8.64 14.34 -8.18
CA ILE A 112 -9.53 14.05 -9.33
C ILE A 112 -8.73 13.31 -10.42
N ILE A 113 -7.55 13.83 -10.77
CA ILE A 113 -6.68 13.23 -11.78
C ILE A 113 -6.23 11.83 -11.33
N GLY A 114 -5.80 11.69 -10.10
CA GLY A 114 -5.39 10.40 -9.53
C GLY A 114 -6.52 9.36 -9.57
N LEU A 115 -7.75 9.77 -9.29
CA LEU A 115 -8.91 8.89 -9.39
C LEU A 115 -9.17 8.45 -10.83
N LEU A 116 -9.09 9.37 -11.80
CA LEU A 116 -9.25 9.03 -13.21
C LEU A 116 -8.16 8.08 -13.72
N VAL A 117 -6.90 8.34 -13.35
CA VAL A 117 -5.76 7.47 -13.70
C VAL A 117 -5.91 6.10 -13.06
N ALA A 118 -6.37 6.01 -11.81
CA ALA A 118 -6.64 4.74 -11.13
C ALA A 118 -7.67 3.88 -11.90
N PHE A 119 -8.65 4.51 -12.54
CA PHE A 119 -9.60 3.82 -13.43
C PHE A 119 -9.12 3.70 -14.88
N GLN A 120 -7.80 3.81 -15.13
CA GLN A 120 -7.20 3.66 -16.46
C GLN A 120 -7.69 4.70 -17.50
N VAL A 121 -8.16 5.85 -17.05
CA VAL A 121 -8.55 6.95 -17.93
C VAL A 121 -7.31 7.76 -18.30
N ASP A 122 -7.00 7.85 -19.58
CA ASP A 122 -5.93 8.71 -20.07
C ASP A 122 -6.40 10.18 -20.08
N VAL A 123 -6.03 10.90 -19.02
CA VAL A 123 -6.44 12.30 -18.80
C VAL A 123 -5.80 13.23 -19.84
N ASP A 124 -4.55 12.97 -20.21
CA ASP A 124 -3.82 13.80 -21.16
C ASP A 124 -4.41 13.66 -22.57
N ALA A 125 -4.80 12.44 -22.97
CA ALA A 125 -5.52 12.21 -24.22
C ALA A 125 -6.94 12.82 -24.22
N MET A 126 -7.67 12.73 -23.09
CA MET A 126 -8.99 13.31 -22.94
C MET A 126 -8.98 14.84 -23.11
N LEU A 127 -7.91 15.49 -22.65
CA LEU A 127 -7.75 16.96 -22.76
C LEU A 127 -7.08 17.40 -24.07
N ASN A 128 -6.76 16.45 -24.99
CA ASN A 128 -6.02 16.71 -26.22
C ASN A 128 -4.70 17.48 -25.99
N LEU A 129 -3.99 17.17 -24.91
CA LEU A 129 -2.72 17.82 -24.62
C LEU A 129 -1.60 17.30 -25.51
N PRO A 130 -0.64 18.15 -25.90
CA PRO A 130 0.54 17.68 -26.63
C PRO A 130 1.34 16.70 -25.74
N LYS A 131 1.92 15.66 -26.37
CA LYS A 131 2.67 14.59 -25.66
C LYS A 131 3.80 15.10 -24.77
N GLU A 132 4.29 16.31 -25.05
CA GLU A 132 5.35 16.98 -24.28
C GLU A 132 4.83 17.65 -23.00
N LEU A 133 3.50 17.84 -22.87
CA LEU A 133 2.86 18.53 -21.77
C LEU A 133 1.87 17.59 -21.07
N SER A 134 2.38 16.65 -20.26
CA SER A 134 1.54 15.81 -19.42
C SER A 134 1.10 16.56 -18.18
N LEU A 135 -0.21 16.80 -18.06
CA LEU A 135 -0.82 17.41 -16.87
C LEU A 135 -0.67 16.50 -15.66
N VAL A 136 -0.82 15.20 -15.87
CA VAL A 136 -0.65 14.17 -14.83
C VAL A 136 0.75 14.24 -14.25
N PHE A 137 1.77 14.30 -15.11
CA PHE A 137 3.17 14.37 -14.68
C PHE A 137 3.47 15.68 -13.92
N ILE A 138 2.99 16.83 -14.43
CA ILE A 138 3.25 18.15 -13.79
C ILE A 138 2.61 18.20 -12.40
N ILE A 139 1.33 17.90 -12.27
CA ILE A 139 0.61 17.95 -10.99
C ILE A 139 1.16 16.92 -10.02
N GLY A 140 1.44 15.69 -10.50
CA GLY A 140 2.06 14.63 -9.70
C GLY A 140 3.43 15.03 -9.17
N SER A 141 4.29 15.61 -10.02
CA SER A 141 5.65 16.04 -9.64
C SER A 141 5.62 17.19 -8.62
N ILE A 142 4.75 18.18 -8.82
CA ILE A 142 4.58 19.29 -7.87
C ILE A 142 4.05 18.77 -6.54
N GLY A 143 3.05 17.88 -6.54
CA GLY A 143 2.49 17.26 -5.34
C GLY A 143 3.52 16.44 -4.58
N ALA A 144 4.29 15.60 -5.29
CA ALA A 144 5.36 14.79 -4.71
C ALA A 144 6.45 15.67 -4.06
N PHE A 145 6.94 16.67 -4.79
CA PHE A 145 7.95 17.59 -4.26
C PHE A 145 7.43 18.35 -3.03
N LEU A 146 6.19 18.85 -3.08
CA LEU A 146 5.58 19.55 -1.96
C LEU A 146 5.43 18.65 -0.73
N SER A 147 5.00 17.40 -0.92
CA SER A 147 4.84 16.43 0.16
C SER A 147 6.18 16.10 0.83
N ILE A 148 7.21 15.81 0.04
CA ILE A 148 8.57 15.56 0.55
C ILE A 148 9.11 16.80 1.29
N PHE A 149 8.95 17.98 0.72
CA PHE A 149 9.42 19.23 1.31
C PHE A 149 8.73 19.51 2.66
N MET A 150 7.40 19.39 2.71
CA MET A 150 6.64 19.60 3.95
C MET A 150 6.98 18.54 5.01
N TRP A 151 7.14 17.28 4.61
CA TRP A 151 7.59 16.22 5.52
C TRP A 151 9.01 16.48 6.03
N ALA A 152 9.95 16.87 5.17
CA ALA A 152 11.34 17.17 5.56
C ALA A 152 11.45 18.31 6.56
N LEU A 153 10.54 19.29 6.48
CA LEU A 153 10.48 20.39 7.48
C LEU A 153 9.96 19.93 8.84
N ASN A 154 9.21 18.80 8.88
CA ASN A 154 8.58 18.33 10.11
C ASN A 154 8.47 16.79 10.17
N PRO A 155 9.59 16.06 10.10
CA PRO A 155 9.59 14.63 9.81
C PRO A 155 8.97 13.73 10.89
N LEU A 156 8.77 14.25 12.11
CA LEU A 156 8.36 13.45 13.27
C LEU A 156 7.03 13.87 13.91
N SER A 157 6.47 15.01 13.48
CA SER A 157 5.20 15.50 14.04
C SER A 157 3.99 14.74 13.51
N ASP A 158 4.12 14.04 12.40
CA ASP A 158 3.02 13.56 11.59
C ASP A 158 2.28 12.41 12.26
N PHE A 159 2.98 11.53 12.96
CA PHE A 159 2.35 10.43 13.67
C PHE A 159 1.69 10.87 15.00
N GLN A 160 2.35 11.72 15.78
CA GLN A 160 1.76 12.31 16.99
C GLN A 160 0.60 13.25 16.63
N CYS A 161 0.66 13.93 15.48
CA CYS A 161 -0.39 14.81 15.01
C CYS A 161 -1.69 14.09 14.66
N SER A 162 -1.64 12.86 14.18
CA SER A 162 -2.86 12.08 13.91
C SER A 162 -3.58 11.72 15.22
N THR A 163 -2.86 11.72 16.35
CA THR A 163 -3.37 11.36 17.69
C THR A 163 -3.77 12.58 18.51
N ASP A 164 -3.18 13.77 18.25
CA ASP A 164 -3.45 14.99 18.99
C ASP A 164 -4.78 15.63 18.57
N ARG A 165 -5.82 15.42 19.38
CA ARG A 165 -7.16 16.00 19.18
C ARG A 165 -7.20 17.54 19.28
N SER A 166 -6.14 18.18 19.78
CA SER A 166 -6.06 19.63 19.93
C SER A 166 -5.76 20.36 18.61
N ARG A 167 -5.32 19.65 17.56
CA ARG A 167 -4.99 20.21 16.26
C ARG A 167 -6.18 20.20 15.28
N ASN A 168 -6.18 21.17 14.38
CA ASN A 168 -7.15 21.26 13.30
C ASN A 168 -7.17 19.97 12.45
N TYR A 169 -8.38 19.46 12.15
CA TYR A 169 -8.57 18.24 11.35
C TYR A 169 -7.81 18.30 10.01
N VAL A 170 -7.88 19.44 9.33
CA VAL A 170 -7.21 19.66 8.03
C VAL A 170 -5.69 19.50 8.15
N SER A 171 -5.05 20.09 9.17
CA SER A 171 -3.60 19.94 9.37
C SER A 171 -3.21 18.49 9.59
N ARG A 172 -4.00 17.72 10.35
CA ARG A 172 -3.73 16.29 10.56
C ARG A 172 -3.82 15.47 9.27
N VAL A 173 -4.81 15.77 8.43
CA VAL A 173 -4.93 15.12 7.12
C VAL A 173 -3.72 15.43 6.24
N ILE A 174 -3.31 16.70 6.16
CA ILE A 174 -2.16 17.13 5.36
C ILE A 174 -0.89 16.43 5.84
N ASP A 175 -0.60 16.47 7.14
CA ASP A 175 0.59 15.88 7.73
C ASP A 175 0.64 14.36 7.45
N THR A 176 -0.45 13.64 7.72
CA THR A 176 -0.53 12.20 7.47
C THR A 176 -0.36 11.87 5.98
N THR A 177 -0.99 12.64 5.09
CA THR A 177 -0.85 12.44 3.64
C THR A 177 0.60 12.66 3.20
N ASN A 178 1.26 13.72 3.66
CA ASN A 178 2.65 13.99 3.32
C ASN A 178 3.59 12.88 3.80
N PHE A 179 3.39 12.39 5.02
CA PHE A 179 4.14 11.26 5.57
C PHE A 179 4.02 10.04 4.67
N VAL A 180 2.78 9.60 4.40
CA VAL A 180 2.53 8.41 3.57
C VAL A 180 3.09 8.60 2.16
N THR A 181 2.80 9.73 1.51
CA THR A 181 3.28 10.03 0.15
C THR A 181 4.81 9.99 0.08
N THR A 182 5.51 10.56 1.07
CA THR A 182 6.98 10.55 1.09
C THR A 182 7.54 9.13 1.21
N TRP A 183 6.98 8.31 2.10
CA TRP A 183 7.41 6.92 2.26
C TRP A 183 7.11 6.07 1.01
N VAL A 184 5.96 6.28 0.38
CA VAL A 184 5.61 5.63 -0.90
C VAL A 184 6.61 6.02 -1.99
N ILE A 185 6.91 7.31 -2.15
CA ILE A 185 7.89 7.77 -3.14
C ILE A 185 9.27 7.17 -2.85
N CYS A 186 9.73 7.17 -1.60
CA CYS A 186 11.00 6.55 -1.22
C CYS A 186 11.02 5.05 -1.55
N GLY A 187 9.92 4.34 -1.29
CA GLY A 187 9.81 2.93 -1.62
C GLY A 187 9.88 2.65 -3.11
N PHE A 188 9.15 3.41 -3.93
CA PHE A 188 9.24 3.30 -5.39
C PHE A 188 10.64 3.65 -5.91
N LEU A 189 11.29 4.69 -5.38
CA LEU A 189 12.66 5.04 -5.75
C LEU A 189 13.64 3.91 -5.43
N ILE A 190 13.54 3.31 -4.23
CA ILE A 190 14.41 2.19 -3.84
C ILE A 190 14.18 1.01 -4.79
N PHE A 191 12.92 0.70 -5.11
CA PHE A 191 12.57 -0.38 -6.02
C PHE A 191 13.12 -0.12 -7.43
N GLU A 192 12.92 1.06 -8.01
CA GLU A 192 13.42 1.43 -9.33
C GLU A 192 14.95 1.42 -9.40
N ILE A 193 15.62 1.96 -8.37
CA ILE A 193 17.07 1.93 -8.26
C ILE A 193 17.57 0.49 -8.20
N PHE A 194 16.93 -0.38 -7.39
CA PHE A 194 17.26 -1.78 -7.31
C PHE A 194 17.13 -2.47 -8.66
N MET A 195 16.01 -2.26 -9.36
CA MET A 195 15.77 -2.81 -10.70
C MET A 195 16.78 -2.32 -11.72
N PHE A 196 17.14 -1.03 -11.69
CA PHE A 196 18.15 -0.44 -12.56
C PHE A 196 19.54 -1.06 -12.36
N PHE A 197 19.99 -1.21 -11.12
CA PHE A 197 21.31 -1.77 -10.83
C PHE A 197 21.41 -3.28 -11.01
N THR A 198 20.34 -4.02 -10.74
CA THR A 198 20.33 -5.47 -10.88
C THR A 198 20.07 -5.92 -12.30
N ALA A 199 19.49 -5.05 -13.15
CA ALA A 199 19.07 -5.37 -14.53
C ALA A 199 18.29 -6.70 -14.62
N ILE A 200 17.52 -7.03 -13.57
CA ILE A 200 16.73 -8.26 -13.53
C ILE A 200 15.60 -8.17 -14.55
N ASP A 201 15.60 -9.10 -15.49
CA ASP A 201 14.45 -9.27 -16.38
C ASP A 201 13.34 -10.02 -15.63
N MET A 202 12.28 -9.29 -15.28
CA MET A 202 11.13 -9.85 -14.57
C MET A 202 10.49 -11.03 -15.31
N LYS A 203 10.49 -11.03 -16.65
CA LYS A 203 9.98 -12.16 -17.41
C LYS A 203 10.81 -13.42 -17.17
N SER A 204 12.13 -13.30 -17.07
CA SER A 204 12.99 -14.44 -16.79
C SER A 204 12.78 -15.02 -15.40
N VAL A 205 12.46 -14.18 -14.42
CA VAL A 205 12.14 -14.62 -13.05
C VAL A 205 10.87 -15.47 -13.00
N PHE A 206 9.84 -15.08 -13.78
CA PHE A 206 8.60 -15.85 -13.87
C PHE A 206 8.60 -16.94 -14.95
N SER A 207 9.65 -17.06 -15.76
CA SER A 207 9.81 -18.13 -16.76
C SER A 207 10.34 -19.45 -16.16
N VAL A 208 10.28 -19.63 -14.86
CA VAL A 208 10.64 -20.86 -14.17
C VAL A 208 9.55 -21.93 -14.30
N TRP A 209 9.83 -23.13 -13.79
CA TRP A 209 8.86 -24.22 -13.76
C TRP A 209 7.56 -23.80 -13.08
N LEU A 210 6.43 -24.04 -13.76
CA LEU A 210 5.07 -23.61 -13.38
C LEU A 210 4.73 -23.75 -11.89
N PRO A 211 5.05 -24.88 -11.18
CA PRO A 211 4.77 -25.00 -9.76
C PRO A 211 5.45 -23.98 -8.84
N PHE A 212 6.52 -23.33 -9.27
CA PHE A 212 7.20 -22.30 -8.47
C PHE A 212 6.66 -20.88 -8.71
N VAL A 213 5.89 -20.68 -9.77
CA VAL A 213 5.38 -19.34 -10.13
C VAL A 213 4.51 -18.73 -9.03
N PRO A 214 3.55 -19.45 -8.39
CA PRO A 214 2.80 -18.89 -7.27
C PRO A 214 3.69 -18.51 -6.08
N LEU A 215 4.70 -19.32 -5.76
CA LEU A 215 5.63 -19.01 -4.67
C LEU A 215 6.43 -17.72 -4.94
N ILE A 216 6.92 -17.56 -6.16
CA ILE A 216 7.63 -16.35 -6.59
C ILE A 216 6.70 -15.13 -6.49
N ALA A 217 5.46 -15.26 -6.97
CA ALA A 217 4.48 -14.19 -6.89
C ALA A 217 4.17 -13.78 -5.43
N ILE A 218 4.07 -14.76 -4.51
CA ILE A 218 3.91 -14.52 -3.07
C ILE A 218 5.11 -13.77 -2.50
N LEU A 219 6.34 -14.15 -2.87
CA LEU A 219 7.55 -13.46 -2.42
C LEU A 219 7.60 -12.01 -2.92
N PHE A 220 7.11 -11.75 -4.14
CA PHE A 220 6.94 -10.38 -4.64
C PHE A 220 5.91 -9.58 -3.84
N GLY A 221 4.89 -10.24 -3.30
CA GLY A 221 3.92 -9.62 -2.40
C GLY A 221 4.53 -9.08 -1.09
N PHE A 222 5.67 -9.62 -0.64
CA PHE A 222 6.37 -9.12 0.57
C PHE A 222 7.17 -7.84 0.32
N LEU A 223 7.38 -7.48 -0.95
CA LEU A 223 8.05 -6.22 -1.25
C LEU A 223 7.11 -5.07 -0.92
N PRO A 224 7.55 -4.13 -0.08
CA PRO A 224 6.70 -3.02 0.30
C PRO A 224 6.38 -2.14 -0.91
N GLY A 225 5.12 -1.74 -1.03
CA GLY A 225 4.65 -0.88 -2.11
C GLY A 225 3.81 -1.60 -3.16
N CYS A 226 3.05 -0.82 -3.93
CA CYS A 226 2.14 -1.35 -4.95
C CYS A 226 2.82 -1.68 -6.28
N GLY A 227 4.05 -1.17 -6.53
CA GLY A 227 4.79 -1.38 -7.79
C GLY A 227 5.02 -2.86 -8.14
N PRO A 228 5.63 -3.66 -7.26
CA PRO A 228 5.83 -5.09 -7.50
C PRO A 228 4.53 -5.84 -7.80
N GLN A 229 3.46 -5.50 -7.11
CA GLN A 229 2.15 -6.10 -7.32
C GLN A 229 1.56 -5.75 -8.69
N ILE A 230 1.64 -4.48 -9.11
CA ILE A 230 1.17 -4.06 -10.44
C ILE A 230 1.90 -4.86 -11.54
N ILE A 231 3.19 -5.15 -11.37
CA ILE A 231 3.95 -5.99 -12.30
C ILE A 231 3.38 -7.41 -12.35
N VAL A 232 3.13 -8.03 -11.20
CA VAL A 232 2.55 -9.39 -11.12
C VAL A 232 1.18 -9.42 -11.77
N THR A 233 0.28 -8.49 -11.42
CA THR A 233 -1.05 -8.37 -12.04
C THR A 233 -0.95 -8.13 -13.55
N THR A 234 -0.01 -7.30 -14.01
CA THR A 234 0.22 -7.10 -15.44
C THR A 234 0.65 -8.39 -16.13
N PHE A 235 1.49 -9.20 -15.49
CA PHE A 235 1.89 -10.50 -16.05
C PHE A 235 0.72 -11.48 -16.11
N TYR A 236 -0.16 -11.47 -15.12
CA TYR A 236 -1.39 -12.23 -15.14
C TYR A 236 -2.28 -11.81 -16.32
N LEU A 237 -2.58 -10.54 -16.46
CA LEU A 237 -3.42 -9.99 -17.52
C LEU A 237 -2.86 -10.25 -18.94
N ASN A 238 -1.54 -10.37 -19.07
CA ASN A 238 -0.89 -10.73 -20.32
C ASN A 238 -0.74 -12.26 -20.52
N GLY A 239 -1.24 -13.08 -19.60
CA GLY A 239 -1.19 -14.54 -19.71
C GLY A 239 0.19 -15.15 -19.49
N TYR A 240 1.12 -14.44 -18.85
CA TYR A 240 2.46 -14.96 -18.53
C TYR A 240 2.48 -15.80 -17.26
N ILE A 241 1.56 -15.55 -16.33
CA ILE A 241 1.44 -16.29 -15.08
C ILE A 241 -0.01 -16.73 -14.84
N PRO A 242 -0.22 -17.85 -14.11
CA PRO A 242 -1.55 -18.38 -13.83
C PRO A 242 -2.30 -17.53 -12.78
N LEU A 243 -3.62 -17.73 -12.69
CA LEU A 243 -4.47 -17.05 -11.71
C LEU A 243 -4.09 -17.39 -10.27
N SER A 244 -3.64 -18.63 -10.02
CA SER A 244 -3.13 -19.04 -8.71
C SER A 244 -1.97 -18.16 -8.22
N ALA A 245 -1.08 -17.73 -9.11
CA ALA A 245 0.02 -16.82 -8.78
C ALA A 245 -0.49 -15.42 -8.44
N GLU A 246 -1.43 -14.90 -9.21
CA GLU A 246 -2.09 -13.61 -8.93
C GLU A 246 -2.82 -13.62 -7.58
N MET A 247 -3.58 -14.70 -7.28
CA MET A 247 -4.25 -14.87 -6.00
C MET A 247 -3.27 -14.92 -4.83
N GLY A 248 -2.15 -15.65 -5.00
CA GLY A 248 -1.09 -15.71 -4.00
C GLY A 248 -0.47 -14.36 -3.72
N ASN A 249 -0.15 -13.61 -4.77
CA ASN A 249 0.38 -12.25 -4.67
C ASN A 249 -0.62 -11.30 -4.00
N ALA A 250 -1.88 -11.31 -4.43
CA ALA A 250 -2.93 -10.45 -3.89
C ALA A 250 -3.16 -10.64 -2.38
N ILE A 251 -3.04 -11.89 -1.87
CA ILE A 251 -3.22 -12.21 -0.45
C ILE A 251 -1.97 -11.92 0.38
N SER A 252 -0.78 -12.04 -0.20
CA SER A 252 0.49 -11.79 0.49
C SER A 252 0.93 -10.33 0.44
N ASN A 253 0.30 -9.52 -0.39
CA ASN A 253 0.70 -8.13 -0.57
C ASN A 253 0.17 -7.22 0.54
N ASP A 254 1.10 -6.53 1.18
CA ASP A 254 0.79 -5.54 2.22
C ASP A 254 0.63 -4.12 1.65
N GLY A 255 0.96 -3.92 0.38
CA GLY A 255 0.86 -2.64 -0.31
C GLY A 255 1.67 -1.52 0.33
N ASP A 256 1.24 -0.28 0.08
CA ASP A 256 1.87 0.91 0.67
C ASP A 256 1.64 1.03 2.19
N ALA A 257 0.70 0.25 2.76
CA ALA A 257 0.46 0.23 4.20
C ALA A 257 1.65 -0.34 4.98
N LEU A 258 2.50 -1.12 4.34
CA LEU A 258 3.70 -1.66 4.96
C LEU A 258 4.74 -0.57 5.27
N PHE A 259 4.82 0.52 4.51
CA PHE A 259 5.77 1.60 4.79
C PHE A 259 5.56 2.26 6.17
N PRO A 260 4.38 2.80 6.51
CA PRO A 260 4.14 3.32 7.84
C PRO A 260 4.23 2.22 8.92
N ALA A 261 3.87 0.98 8.61
CA ALA A 261 4.00 -0.13 9.55
C ALA A 261 5.46 -0.43 9.88
N ILE A 262 6.36 -0.50 8.89
CA ILE A 262 7.80 -0.70 9.10
C ILE A 262 8.42 0.49 9.84
N ALA A 263 8.04 1.72 9.47
CA ALA A 263 8.59 2.92 10.08
C ALA A 263 8.27 3.04 11.57
N LEU A 264 7.10 2.58 11.99
CA LEU A 264 6.56 2.84 13.32
C LEU A 264 6.46 1.60 14.22
N ALA A 265 6.32 0.41 13.62
CA ALA A 265 6.22 -0.87 14.33
C ALA A 265 6.89 -2.00 13.52
N PRO A 266 8.23 -1.95 13.28
CA PRO A 266 8.91 -2.83 12.33
C PRO A 266 8.75 -4.31 12.65
N LYS A 267 8.80 -4.70 13.93
CA LYS A 267 8.61 -6.10 14.32
C LYS A 267 7.18 -6.57 14.03
N ALA A 268 6.18 -5.76 14.37
CA ALA A 268 4.79 -6.09 14.09
C ALA A 268 4.52 -6.18 12.58
N ALA A 269 5.11 -5.28 11.78
CA ALA A 269 5.01 -5.32 10.32
C ALA A 269 5.56 -6.64 9.76
N ILE A 270 6.82 -6.99 10.08
CA ILE A 270 7.45 -8.23 9.59
C ILE A 270 6.66 -9.47 10.01
N VAL A 271 6.24 -9.54 11.27
CA VAL A 271 5.47 -10.69 11.75
C VAL A 271 4.11 -10.77 11.07
N ALA A 272 3.42 -9.65 10.85
CA ALA A 272 2.14 -9.63 10.15
C ALA A 272 2.28 -10.10 8.68
N THR A 273 3.30 -9.62 7.96
CA THR A 273 3.63 -10.10 6.60
C THR A 273 3.92 -11.61 6.56
N LEU A 274 4.62 -12.16 7.56
CA LEU A 274 4.84 -13.60 7.64
C LEU A 274 3.54 -14.38 7.90
N TYR A 275 2.60 -13.80 8.67
CA TYR A 275 1.28 -14.40 8.87
C TYR A 275 0.42 -14.38 7.60
N SER A 276 0.49 -13.33 6.77
CA SER A 276 -0.22 -13.26 5.49
C SER A 276 0.31 -14.28 4.46
N ALA A 277 1.58 -14.68 4.57
CA ALA A 277 2.17 -15.72 3.73
C ALA A 277 1.46 -17.08 3.83
N ILE A 278 1.02 -17.46 5.03
CA ILE A 278 0.43 -18.77 5.27
C ILE A 278 -0.86 -18.96 4.44
N PRO A 279 -1.88 -18.10 4.57
CA PRO A 279 -3.08 -18.21 3.75
C PRO A 279 -2.80 -18.00 2.26
N ALA A 280 -1.84 -17.14 1.89
CA ALA A 280 -1.45 -16.92 0.50
C ALA A 280 -0.97 -18.23 -0.16
N VAL A 281 -0.08 -18.97 0.51
CA VAL A 281 0.39 -20.29 0.03
C VAL A 281 -0.77 -21.30 -0.06
N ILE A 282 -1.59 -21.37 0.96
CA ILE A 282 -2.73 -22.32 0.99
C ILE A 282 -3.68 -22.04 -0.17
N VAL A 283 -4.05 -20.79 -0.38
CA VAL A 283 -5.00 -20.40 -1.43
C VAL A 283 -4.39 -20.58 -2.82
N ALA A 284 -3.18 -20.08 -3.03
CA ALA A 284 -2.52 -20.17 -4.33
C ALA A 284 -2.30 -21.62 -4.78
N TYR A 285 -1.70 -22.44 -3.94
CA TYR A 285 -1.47 -23.85 -4.28
C TYR A 285 -2.75 -24.70 -4.24
N GLY A 286 -3.69 -24.36 -3.36
CA GLY A 286 -5.01 -24.99 -3.37
C GLY A 286 -5.75 -24.76 -4.67
N TYR A 287 -5.74 -23.53 -5.18
CA TYR A 287 -6.35 -23.20 -6.46
C TYR A 287 -5.59 -23.85 -7.63
N MET A 288 -4.25 -23.75 -7.64
CA MET A 288 -3.43 -24.37 -8.68
C MET A 288 -3.67 -25.87 -8.78
N TYR A 289 -3.74 -26.58 -7.66
CA TYR A 289 -3.94 -28.04 -7.66
C TYR A 289 -5.35 -28.47 -8.08
N LEU A 290 -6.37 -27.65 -7.81
CA LEU A 290 -7.77 -27.99 -8.08
C LEU A 290 -8.25 -27.54 -9.46
N PHE A 291 -7.67 -26.47 -10.03
CA PHE A 291 -8.23 -25.81 -11.21
C PHE A 291 -7.22 -25.53 -12.35
N GLU A 292 -5.90 -25.63 -12.10
CA GLU A 292 -4.83 -25.45 -13.08
C GLU A 292 -3.99 -26.74 -13.23
#